data_8510651c02d2c8ddcff3876903d2e1ed
#
_entry.id   8510651c02d2c8ddcff3876903d2e1ed
#
_cell.length_a   1.000
_cell.length_b   1.000
_cell.length_c   1.000
_cell.angle_alpha   90.00
_cell.angle_beta   90.00
_cell.angle_gamma   90.00
#
_symmetry.space_group_name_H-M   'P 1'
#
loop_
_entity.id
_entity.type
_entity.pdbx_description
1 polymer ?
#
loop_
_entity_poly.entity_id
_entity_poly.type
_entity_poly.pdbx_seq_one_letter_code
_entity_poly.pdbx_strand_id
1 'polypeptide(L)'
;MIASAGFGISDWKLGCIASGAVLHYLEQTRHQQPGHIRSISRIDQEKYLWLDGFTIRNLELIQPLVPGAKSLLDILDHTKTPMGARLLRNWIVLPLKTQGPIVERHECVSWFAAQEEPLREASSPVKSA
;
A
#
# COMPACT_ATOMS: atom_id res chain seq x y z
N MET A 1 19.96 7.43 15.23
CA MET A 1 19.59 6.16 15.90
C MET A 1 18.09 6.20 16.13
N ILE A 2 17.31 5.51 15.29
CA ILE A 2 15.84 5.47 15.45
C ILE A 2 15.59 4.53 16.64
N ALA A 3 15.04 5.09 17.72
CA ALA A 3 14.70 4.31 18.90
C ALA A 3 13.62 3.29 18.52
N SER A 4 13.92 2.01 18.54
CA SER A 4 12.99 0.90 18.27
C SER A 4 11.96 0.70 19.38
N ALA A 5 12.11 1.37 20.50
CA ALA A 5 11.20 1.31 21.63
C ALA A 5 9.94 2.13 21.33
N GLY A 6 8.84 1.45 21.00
CA GLY A 6 7.53 2.07 20.77
C GLY A 6 6.77 1.58 19.54
N PHE A 7 7.42 0.82 18.65
CA PHE A 7 6.78 0.35 17.41
C PHE A 7 6.24 -1.09 17.46
N GLY A 8 6.26 -1.74 18.63
CA GLY A 8 5.81 -3.14 18.79
C GLY A 8 6.66 -4.16 18.02
N ILE A 9 7.90 -3.81 17.66
CA ILE A 9 8.81 -4.62 16.86
C ILE A 9 10.02 -5.14 17.67
N SER A 10 10.03 -4.90 18.97
CA SER A 10 11.17 -5.25 19.86
C SER A 10 11.56 -6.73 19.79
N ASP A 11 10.59 -7.60 19.58
CA ASP A 11 10.80 -9.06 19.50
C ASP A 11 11.18 -9.52 18.08
N TRP A 12 11.19 -8.62 17.13
CA TRP A 12 11.42 -8.94 15.72
C TRP A 12 12.85 -8.61 15.27
N LYS A 13 13.82 -9.28 15.88
CA LYS A 13 15.25 -9.02 15.66
C LYS A 13 15.67 -8.99 14.19
N LEU A 14 15.23 -9.97 13.40
CA LEU A 14 15.59 -10.05 11.97
C LEU A 14 14.96 -8.89 11.16
N GLY A 15 13.75 -8.50 11.47
CA GLY A 15 13.09 -7.36 10.84
C GLY A 15 13.80 -6.03 11.16
N CYS A 16 14.23 -5.85 12.40
CA CYS A 16 15.03 -4.68 12.81
C CYS A 16 16.37 -4.62 12.08
N ILE A 17 17.07 -5.76 11.95
CA ILE A 17 18.35 -5.84 11.21
C ILE A 17 18.13 -5.51 9.74
N ALA A 18 17.12 -6.10 9.09
CA ALA A 18 16.81 -5.85 7.70
C ALA A 18 16.42 -4.38 7.45
N SER A 19 15.61 -3.80 8.32
CA SER A 19 15.22 -2.39 8.24
C SER A 19 16.41 -1.46 8.43
N GLY A 20 17.31 -1.78 9.36
CA GLY A 20 18.55 -1.03 9.58
C GLY A 20 19.49 -1.08 8.36
N ALA A 21 19.58 -2.24 7.70
CA ALA A 21 20.36 -2.38 6.48
C ALA A 21 19.78 -1.54 5.32
N VAL A 22 18.45 -1.51 5.16
CA VAL A 22 17.79 -0.66 4.16
C VAL A 22 18.03 0.82 4.44
N LEU A 23 17.89 1.27 5.69
CA LEU A 23 18.15 2.67 6.06
C LEU A 23 19.59 3.05 5.80
N HIS A 24 20.53 2.21 6.19
CA HIS A 24 21.97 2.43 5.92
C HIS A 24 22.26 2.52 4.42
N TYR A 25 21.68 1.63 3.61
CA TYR A 25 21.79 1.68 2.15
C TYR A 25 21.25 3.00 1.57
N LEU A 26 20.11 3.46 2.04
CA LEU A 26 19.52 4.74 1.61
C LEU A 26 20.40 5.94 1.98
N GLU A 27 21.03 5.94 3.15
CA GLU A 27 21.99 6.95 3.56
C GLU A 27 23.23 6.97 2.65
N GLN A 28 23.78 5.79 2.32
CA GLN A 28 24.95 5.68 1.44
C GLN A 28 24.66 6.07 -0.01
N THR A 29 23.46 5.80 -0.52
CA THR A 29 23.06 6.13 -1.90
C THR A 29 22.62 7.57 -2.09
N ARG A 30 22.97 8.47 -1.18
CA ARG A 30 22.71 9.92 -1.23
C ARG A 30 21.22 10.30 -1.31
N HIS A 31 20.33 9.50 -0.80
CA HIS A 31 18.97 9.94 -0.51
C HIS A 31 19.04 10.90 0.69
N GLN A 32 19.28 12.18 0.41
CA GLN A 32 19.67 13.21 1.40
C GLN A 32 18.56 13.54 2.42
N GLN A 33 17.39 12.94 2.31
CA GLN A 33 16.29 13.19 3.26
C GLN A 33 15.50 11.91 3.56
N PRO A 34 15.99 11.00 4.40
CA PRO A 34 15.19 9.88 4.92
C PRO A 34 14.09 10.32 5.90
N GLY A 35 13.93 11.61 6.13
CA GLY A 35 12.95 12.19 7.06
C GLY A 35 11.48 11.87 6.76
N HIS A 36 11.16 11.39 5.55
CA HIS A 36 9.82 10.89 5.21
C HIS A 36 9.55 9.48 5.74
N ILE A 37 10.60 8.70 6.10
CA ILE A 37 10.48 7.38 6.72
C ILE A 37 10.31 7.58 8.22
N ARG A 38 9.06 7.61 8.68
CA ARG A 38 8.73 7.93 10.09
C ARG A 38 8.39 6.72 10.93
N SER A 39 8.06 5.59 10.32
CA SER A 39 7.63 4.40 11.04
C SER A 39 8.01 3.13 10.30
N ILE A 40 8.19 2.07 11.07
CA ILE A 40 8.34 0.70 10.59
C ILE A 40 7.20 -0.08 11.21
N SER A 41 6.43 -0.77 10.39
CA SER A 41 5.34 -1.61 10.86
C SER A 41 5.46 -3.02 10.28
N ARG A 42 5.07 -4.00 11.09
CA ARG A 42 4.97 -5.38 10.64
C ARG A 42 3.66 -5.56 9.85
N ILE A 43 3.74 -6.21 8.71
CA ILE A 43 2.54 -6.68 8.01
C ILE A 43 2.04 -7.91 8.78
N ASP A 44 0.86 -7.77 9.38
CA ASP A 44 0.24 -8.82 10.18
C ASP A 44 -0.39 -9.85 9.24
N GLN A 45 0.16 -11.06 9.24
CA GLN A 45 -0.32 -12.16 8.40
C GLN A 45 -1.74 -12.64 8.80
N GLU A 46 -2.19 -12.35 10.01
CA GLU A 46 -3.53 -12.72 10.45
C GLU A 46 -4.61 -11.83 9.84
N LYS A 47 -4.27 -10.57 9.52
CA LYS A 47 -5.18 -9.60 8.92
C LYS A 47 -5.38 -9.77 7.43
N TYR A 48 -4.38 -10.32 6.75
CA TYR A 48 -4.35 -10.37 5.29
C TYR A 48 -4.32 -11.81 4.77
N LEU A 49 -4.96 -12.04 3.63
CA LEU A 49 -4.76 -13.23 2.85
C LEU A 49 -3.41 -13.11 2.14
N TRP A 50 -2.48 -13.97 2.52
CA TRP A 50 -1.15 -13.96 1.93
C TRP A 50 -1.17 -14.65 0.56
N LEU A 51 -0.96 -13.89 -0.48
CA LEU A 51 -0.78 -14.40 -1.84
C LEU A 51 0.72 -14.48 -2.15
N ASP A 52 1.18 -15.62 -2.63
CA ASP A 52 2.55 -15.74 -3.10
C ASP A 52 2.73 -15.08 -4.48
N GLY A 53 4.00 -14.87 -4.87
CA GLY A 53 4.32 -14.20 -6.14
C GLY A 53 3.83 -14.97 -7.37
N PHE A 54 3.76 -16.31 -7.29
CA PHE A 54 3.26 -17.17 -8.36
C PHE A 54 1.74 -16.99 -8.54
N THR A 55 1.00 -16.97 -7.45
CA THR A 55 -0.45 -16.72 -7.45
C THR A 55 -0.77 -15.34 -7.99
N ILE A 56 -0.06 -14.28 -7.52
CA ILE A 56 -0.24 -12.91 -8.00
C ILE A 56 -0.04 -12.82 -9.52
N ARG A 57 0.99 -13.49 -10.02
CA ARG A 57 1.32 -13.53 -11.46
C ARG A 57 0.27 -14.31 -12.26
N ASN A 58 -0.10 -15.51 -11.82
CA ASN A 58 -1.02 -16.36 -12.57
C ASN A 58 -2.46 -15.84 -12.61
N LEU A 59 -2.87 -15.13 -11.58
CA LEU A 59 -4.16 -14.43 -11.55
C LEU A 59 -4.10 -13.06 -12.28
N GLU A 60 -2.96 -12.72 -12.87
CA GLU A 60 -2.76 -11.44 -13.58
C GLU A 60 -3.21 -10.22 -12.77
N LEU A 61 -2.94 -10.24 -11.45
CA LEU A 61 -3.44 -9.19 -10.56
C LEU A 61 -2.79 -7.83 -10.85
N ILE A 62 -1.49 -7.81 -11.15
CA ILE A 62 -0.69 -6.58 -11.30
C ILE A 62 -0.13 -6.42 -12.71
N GLN A 63 0.19 -7.52 -13.37
CA GLN A 63 0.78 -7.53 -14.70
C GLN A 63 0.15 -8.63 -15.53
N PRO A 64 -0.17 -8.38 -16.80
CA PRO A 64 -0.69 -9.40 -17.70
C PRO A 64 0.41 -10.40 -18.08
N LEU A 65 0.03 -11.64 -18.35
CA LEU A 65 0.94 -12.67 -18.86
C LEU A 65 1.26 -12.49 -20.34
N VAL A 66 0.30 -11.93 -21.07
CA VAL A 66 0.41 -11.72 -22.52
C VAL A 66 0.64 -10.24 -22.81
N PRO A 67 1.66 -9.88 -23.61
CA PRO A 67 1.87 -8.50 -24.03
C PRO A 67 0.62 -7.89 -24.68
N GLY A 68 0.21 -6.71 -24.24
CA GLY A 68 -0.98 -6.01 -24.74
C GLY A 68 -2.30 -6.38 -24.08
N ALA A 69 -2.31 -7.40 -23.20
CA ALA A 69 -3.46 -7.68 -22.34
C ALA A 69 -3.53 -6.70 -21.15
N LYS A 70 -4.62 -6.73 -20.40
CA LYS A 70 -4.81 -5.91 -19.20
C LYS A 70 -4.85 -6.78 -17.96
N SER A 71 -4.15 -6.36 -16.93
CA SER A 71 -4.22 -6.97 -15.60
C SER A 71 -5.49 -6.51 -14.87
N LEU A 72 -5.80 -7.16 -13.75
CA LEU A 72 -6.89 -6.73 -12.87
C LEU A 72 -6.67 -5.28 -12.39
N LEU A 73 -5.44 -4.93 -12.02
CA LEU A 73 -5.09 -3.57 -11.61
C LEU A 73 -5.36 -2.57 -12.73
N ASP A 74 -4.98 -2.86 -13.97
CA ASP A 74 -5.19 -1.95 -15.11
C ASP A 74 -6.69 -1.68 -15.38
N ILE A 75 -7.56 -2.62 -15.04
CA ILE A 75 -9.02 -2.46 -15.19
C ILE A 75 -9.62 -1.67 -14.04
N LEU A 76 -9.13 -1.88 -12.82
CA LEU A 76 -9.69 -1.26 -11.61
C LEU A 76 -9.11 0.10 -11.27
N ASP A 77 -7.92 0.44 -11.80
CA ASP A 77 -7.24 1.68 -11.44
C ASP A 77 -7.85 2.90 -12.15
N HIS A 78 -8.80 3.52 -11.48
CA HIS A 78 -9.38 4.82 -11.82
C HIS A 78 -8.90 5.92 -10.86
N THR A 79 -7.85 5.67 -10.10
CA THR A 79 -7.35 6.61 -9.09
C THR A 79 -6.82 7.89 -9.74
N LYS A 80 -6.97 9.02 -9.04
CA LYS A 80 -6.52 10.34 -9.50
C LYS A 80 -5.17 10.75 -8.92
N THR A 81 -4.70 10.04 -7.91
CA THR A 81 -3.46 10.38 -7.20
C THR A 81 -2.50 9.19 -7.14
N PRO A 82 -1.18 9.42 -7.17
CA PRO A 82 -0.20 8.35 -7.00
C PRO A 82 -0.31 7.63 -5.65
N MET A 83 -0.84 8.30 -4.63
CA MET A 83 -1.10 7.69 -3.32
C MET A 83 -2.25 6.70 -3.39
N GLY A 84 -3.34 7.08 -4.07
CA GLY A 84 -4.50 6.21 -4.31
C GLY A 84 -4.11 4.97 -5.12
N ALA A 85 -3.34 5.13 -6.21
CA ALA A 85 -2.87 4.02 -7.03
C ALA A 85 -2.02 3.02 -6.20
N ARG A 86 -1.11 3.52 -5.35
CA ARG A 86 -0.33 2.66 -4.44
C ARG A 86 -1.22 1.93 -3.43
N LEU A 87 -2.22 2.61 -2.88
CA LEU A 87 -3.15 2.02 -1.93
C LEU A 87 -3.99 0.91 -2.59
N LEU A 88 -4.55 1.18 -3.78
CA LEU A 88 -5.32 0.21 -4.54
C LEU A 88 -4.48 -1.03 -4.87
N ARG A 89 -3.25 -0.83 -5.36
CA ARG A 89 -2.31 -1.92 -5.61
C ARG A 89 -2.07 -2.78 -4.37
N ASN A 90 -1.84 -2.13 -3.21
CA ASN A 90 -1.66 -2.85 -1.95
C ASN A 90 -2.91 -3.65 -1.56
N TRP A 91 -4.09 -3.12 -1.77
CA TRP A 91 -5.34 -3.81 -1.46
C TRP A 91 -5.57 -5.05 -2.34
N ILE A 92 -5.11 -5.01 -3.59
CA ILE A 92 -5.20 -6.15 -4.51
C ILE A 92 -4.22 -7.27 -4.11
N VAL A 93 -2.97 -6.93 -3.75
CA VAL A 93 -1.94 -7.93 -3.40
C VAL A 93 -2.05 -8.43 -1.97
N LEU A 94 -2.64 -7.63 -1.07
CA LEU A 94 -2.81 -7.95 0.36
C LEU A 94 -4.29 -7.77 0.73
N PRO A 95 -5.20 -8.62 0.21
CA PRO A 95 -6.61 -8.51 0.54
C PRO A 95 -6.85 -8.86 2.00
N LEU A 96 -7.84 -8.18 2.59
CA LEU A 96 -8.23 -8.44 3.97
C LEU A 96 -8.86 -9.83 4.10
N LYS A 97 -8.55 -10.51 5.20
CA LYS A 97 -9.06 -11.85 5.51
C LYS A 97 -10.28 -11.82 6.42
N THR A 98 -10.39 -10.81 7.28
CA THR A 98 -11.44 -10.73 8.32
C THR A 98 -12.58 -9.82 7.87
N GLN A 99 -13.81 -10.21 8.21
CA GLN A 99 -15.02 -9.51 7.79
C GLN A 99 -15.12 -8.07 8.33
N GLY A 100 -14.77 -7.83 9.60
CA GLY A 100 -14.90 -6.50 10.23
C GLY A 100 -14.25 -5.38 9.41
N PRO A 101 -12.92 -5.42 9.17
CA PRO A 101 -12.24 -4.42 8.37
C PRO A 101 -12.71 -4.33 6.90
N ILE A 102 -13.30 -5.40 6.34
CA ILE A 102 -13.91 -5.36 5.00
C ILE A 102 -15.18 -4.52 5.04
N VAL A 103 -16.04 -4.75 6.04
CA VAL A 103 -17.27 -4.00 6.22
C VAL A 103 -16.98 -2.51 6.46
N GLU A 104 -16.01 -2.18 7.32
CA GLU A 104 -15.58 -0.80 7.56
C GLU A 104 -15.15 -0.10 6.25
N ARG A 105 -14.41 -0.80 5.37
CA ARG A 105 -14.06 -0.23 4.06
C ARG A 105 -15.28 0.00 3.18
N HIS A 106 -16.23 -0.93 3.17
CA HIS A 106 -17.47 -0.78 2.40
C HIS A 106 -18.31 0.39 2.92
N GLU A 107 -18.40 0.57 4.23
CA GLU A 107 -19.09 1.71 4.85
C GLU A 107 -18.43 3.03 4.44
N CYS A 108 -17.09 3.12 4.50
CA CYS A 108 -16.37 4.30 4.01
C CYS A 108 -16.66 4.59 2.53
N VAL A 109 -16.60 3.58 1.66
CA VAL A 109 -16.90 3.73 0.24
C VAL A 109 -18.34 4.17 0.02
N SER A 110 -19.28 3.57 0.73
CA SER A 110 -20.71 3.91 0.65
C SER A 110 -20.97 5.35 1.10
N TRP A 111 -20.30 5.79 2.17
CA TRP A 111 -20.41 7.16 2.64
C TRP A 111 -19.89 8.16 1.59
N PHE A 112 -18.73 7.90 1.00
CA PHE A 112 -18.19 8.74 -0.06
C PHE A 112 -19.06 8.73 -1.33
N ALA A 113 -19.59 7.56 -1.71
CA ALA A 113 -20.46 7.43 -2.88
C ALA A 113 -21.79 8.19 -2.71
N ALA A 114 -22.27 8.35 -1.48
CA ALA A 114 -23.47 9.14 -1.19
C ALA A 114 -23.22 10.66 -1.23
N GLN A 115 -21.97 11.10 -1.23
CA GLN A 115 -21.60 12.52 -1.25
C GLN A 115 -20.98 12.90 -2.60
N GLU A 116 -21.81 13.16 -3.60
CA GLU A 116 -21.35 13.44 -4.95
C GLU A 116 -20.53 14.73 -5.09
N GLU A 117 -20.81 15.78 -4.31
CA GLU A 117 -20.15 17.08 -4.43
C GLU A 117 -18.70 17.13 -3.91
N PRO A 118 -18.38 16.65 -2.69
CA PRO A 118 -17.01 16.73 -2.17
C PRO A 118 -15.99 15.92 -2.97
N LEU A 119 -16.45 14.85 -3.64
CA LEU A 119 -15.60 14.00 -4.48
C LEU A 119 -15.21 14.67 -5.80
N ARG A 120 -16.06 15.52 -6.36
CA ARG A 120 -15.75 16.31 -7.56
C ARG A 120 -14.71 17.38 -7.27
N GLU A 121 -14.77 18.05 -6.14
CA GLU A 121 -13.76 19.04 -5.72
C GLU A 121 -12.41 18.39 -5.39
N ALA A 122 -12.42 17.27 -4.66
CA ALA A 122 -11.20 16.52 -4.36
C ALA A 122 -10.56 15.86 -5.58
N SER A 123 -11.33 15.61 -6.64
CA SER A 123 -10.84 15.02 -7.90
C SER A 123 -10.38 16.04 -8.93
N SER A 124 -10.54 17.34 -8.67
CA SER A 124 -9.97 18.37 -9.53
C SER A 124 -8.44 18.29 -9.47
N PRO A 125 -7.73 18.32 -10.61
CA PRO A 125 -6.28 18.27 -10.59
C PRO A 125 -5.76 19.45 -9.77
N VAL A 126 -4.92 19.15 -8.77
CA VAL A 126 -4.16 20.18 -8.06
C VAL A 126 -3.40 20.94 -9.15
N LYS A 127 -3.86 22.16 -9.45
CA LYS A 127 -3.13 23.04 -10.37
C LYS A 127 -1.75 23.24 -9.74
N SER A 128 -0.74 22.67 -10.38
CA SER A 128 0.65 22.97 -10.06
C SER A 128 0.87 24.47 -10.30
N ALA A 129 1.11 25.19 -9.22
CA ALA A 129 1.66 26.55 -9.27
C ALA A 129 3.16 26.44 -9.47
#